data_8e4cc7b16621e8ad4b66e4d15a0c66b2
#
_entry.id   8e4cc7b16621e8ad4b66e4d15a0c66b2
#
_cell.length_a   1.000
_cell.length_b   1.000
_cell.length_c   1.000
_cell.angle_alpha   90.00
_cell.angle_beta   90.00
_cell.angle_gamma   90.00
#
_symmetry.space_group_name_H-M   'P 1'
#
loop_
_entity.id
_entity.type
_entity.pdbx_description
1 polymer ?
#
loop_
_entity_poly.entity_id
_entity_poly.type
_entity_poly.pdbx_seq_one_letter_code
_entity_poly.pdbx_strand_id
1 'polypeptide(L)'
;MDYSKLCNELLDSNEKIRYVGVYNSFSGEVYERMQNGISRHFDKDQTKKSMTQAIMRWKTRKQFSAEIGEPRFAMTQYQKVNRVTMACGEDGLLMFSTEMDVHLCDIIDDVTSLVDKYVERDGDDGSRNIRT
;
A
#
# COMPACT_ATOMS: atom_id res chain seq x y z
N MET A 1 -10.55 7.10 -6.60
CA MET A 1 -10.43 5.84 -5.80
C MET A 1 -10.71 6.14 -4.33
N ASP A 2 -11.50 5.30 -3.70
CA ASP A 2 -11.81 5.45 -2.27
C ASP A 2 -10.77 4.70 -1.44
N TYR A 3 -9.72 5.40 -1.03
CA TYR A 3 -8.62 4.82 -0.24
C TYR A 3 -9.06 4.37 1.15
N SER A 4 -10.01 5.08 1.77
CA SER A 4 -10.52 4.69 3.09
C SER A 4 -11.23 3.35 3.03
N LYS A 5 -12.04 3.14 2.01
CA LYS A 5 -12.74 1.88 1.80
C LYS A 5 -11.76 0.74 1.49
N LEU A 6 -10.75 1.01 0.67
CA LEU A 6 -9.70 0.04 0.37
C LEU A 6 -8.97 -0.39 1.63
N CYS A 7 -8.56 0.55 2.48
CA CYS A 7 -7.88 0.23 3.74
C CYS A 7 -8.75 -0.66 4.62
N ASN A 8 -10.05 -0.37 4.74
CA ASN A 8 -10.97 -1.18 5.53
C ASN A 8 -11.09 -2.60 4.98
N GLU A 9 -11.25 -2.75 3.67
CA GLU A 9 -11.36 -4.06 3.04
C GLU A 9 -10.08 -4.89 3.20
N LEU A 10 -8.92 -4.25 3.11
CA LEU A 10 -7.65 -4.93 3.30
C LEU A 10 -7.50 -5.45 4.73
N LEU A 11 -7.83 -4.64 5.73
CA LEU A 11 -7.80 -5.08 7.13
C LEU A 11 -8.79 -6.20 7.40
N ASP A 12 -9.98 -6.13 6.81
CA ASP A 12 -11.01 -7.15 6.97
C ASP A 12 -10.63 -8.47 6.28
N SER A 13 -9.81 -8.41 5.24
CA SER A 13 -9.41 -9.60 4.46
C SER A 13 -8.51 -10.56 5.22
N ASN A 14 -7.73 -10.05 6.18
CA ASN A 14 -6.79 -10.89 6.93
C ASN A 14 -6.46 -10.26 8.28
N GLU A 15 -6.76 -10.96 9.36
CA GLU A 15 -6.51 -10.48 10.74
C GLU A 15 -5.01 -10.29 11.05
N LYS A 16 -4.13 -10.91 10.28
CA LYS A 16 -2.68 -10.78 10.45
C LYS A 16 -2.11 -9.51 9.83
N ILE A 17 -2.89 -8.79 9.06
CA ILE A 17 -2.52 -7.44 8.60
C ILE A 17 -2.73 -6.49 9.77
N ARG A 18 -1.65 -5.84 10.20
CA ARG A 18 -1.63 -4.96 11.37
C ARG A 18 -2.01 -3.52 11.05
N TYR A 19 -1.55 -3.05 9.91
CA TYR A 19 -1.62 -1.65 9.51
C TYR A 19 -1.71 -1.56 8.00
N VAL A 20 -2.51 -0.63 7.51
CA VAL A 20 -2.55 -0.25 6.10
C VAL A 20 -2.52 1.26 6.00
N GLY A 21 -1.66 1.78 5.12
CA GLY A 21 -1.60 3.20 4.80
C GLY A 21 -1.52 3.41 3.30
N VAL A 22 -2.16 4.45 2.82
CA VAL A 22 -2.08 4.86 1.42
C VAL A 22 -1.71 6.33 1.36
N TYR A 23 -0.66 6.63 0.62
CA TYR A 23 -0.24 7.98 0.31
C TYR A 23 -0.67 8.33 -1.11
N ASN A 24 -1.32 9.49 -1.27
CA ASN A 24 -1.65 10.02 -2.57
C ASN A 24 -0.62 11.08 -2.95
N SER A 25 0.18 10.82 -3.99
CA SER A 25 1.25 11.73 -4.40
C SER A 25 0.72 13.02 -5.04
N PHE A 26 -0.50 12.98 -5.56
CA PHE A 26 -1.13 14.16 -6.18
C PHE A 26 -1.64 15.14 -5.13
N SER A 27 -2.39 14.65 -4.12
CA SER A 27 -2.97 15.50 -3.08
C SER A 27 -2.09 15.68 -1.85
N GLY A 28 -1.12 14.79 -1.65
CA GLY A 28 -0.31 14.72 -0.44
C GLY A 28 -1.02 14.11 0.75
N GLU A 29 -2.25 13.62 0.56
CA GLU A 29 -3.04 13.05 1.65
C GLU A 29 -2.58 11.65 2.02
N VAL A 30 -2.74 11.33 3.31
CA VAL A 30 -2.46 10.01 3.87
C VAL A 30 -3.74 9.45 4.48
N TYR A 31 -4.06 8.22 4.09
CA TYR A 31 -5.16 7.45 4.65
C TYR A 31 -4.56 6.24 5.36
N GLU A 32 -4.88 6.07 6.63
CA GLU A 32 -4.32 4.95 7.38
C GLU A 32 -5.34 4.34 8.34
N ARG A 33 -5.19 3.03 8.58
CA ARG A 33 -5.99 2.28 9.52
C ARG A 33 -5.15 1.20 10.17
N MET A 34 -5.46 0.92 11.43
CA MET A 34 -4.85 -0.17 12.16
C MET A 34 -5.88 -1.26 12.46
N GLN A 35 -5.42 -2.50 12.52
CA GLN A 35 -6.24 -3.62 12.95
C GLN A 35 -6.71 -3.40 14.39
N ASN A 36 -7.92 -3.87 14.69
CA ASN A 36 -8.48 -3.77 16.04
C ASN A 36 -7.61 -4.55 17.05
N GLY A 37 -7.41 -3.96 18.22
CA GLY A 37 -6.65 -4.58 19.30
C GLY A 37 -5.14 -4.58 19.14
N ILE A 38 -4.64 -3.96 18.09
CA ILE A 38 -3.20 -3.87 17.82
C ILE A 38 -2.63 -2.59 18.39
N SER A 39 -1.53 -2.70 19.15
CA SER A 39 -0.79 -1.55 19.64
C SER A 39 0.15 -1.02 18.55
N ARG A 40 0.22 0.30 18.44
CA ARG A 40 1.15 0.94 17.50
C ARG A 40 2.60 0.73 17.95
N HIS A 41 3.46 0.38 17.00
CA HIS A 41 4.90 0.39 17.22
C HIS A 41 5.49 1.81 17.07
N PHE A 42 4.84 2.65 16.25
CA PHE A 42 5.27 4.01 15.96
C PHE A 42 4.24 5.02 16.47
N ASP A 43 4.73 6.16 16.98
CA ASP A 43 3.88 7.33 17.18
C ASP A 43 3.58 7.99 15.81
N LYS A 44 2.79 9.07 15.82
CA LYS A 44 2.40 9.76 14.58
C LYS A 44 3.59 10.32 13.81
N ASP A 45 4.58 10.89 14.52
CA ASP A 45 5.77 11.47 13.88
C ASP A 45 6.64 10.39 13.26
N GLN A 46 6.84 9.28 13.95
CA GLN A 46 7.58 8.14 13.44
C GLN A 46 6.89 7.52 12.21
N THR A 47 5.56 7.40 12.23
CA THR A 47 4.78 6.89 11.10
C THR A 47 4.96 7.78 9.88
N LYS A 48 4.86 9.09 10.06
CA LYS A 48 5.03 10.07 8.98
C LYS A 48 6.45 10.01 8.39
N LYS A 49 7.45 9.94 9.24
CA LYS A 49 8.85 9.83 8.83
C LYS A 49 9.10 8.54 8.05
N SER A 50 8.57 7.43 8.54
CA SER A 50 8.67 6.12 7.88
C SER A 50 8.02 6.14 6.50
N MET A 51 6.86 6.76 6.39
CA MET A 51 6.14 6.90 5.11
C MET A 51 6.93 7.74 4.12
N THR A 52 7.47 8.87 4.55
CA THR A 52 8.30 9.73 3.71
C THR A 52 9.51 8.98 3.16
N GLN A 53 10.18 8.22 4.00
CA GLN A 53 11.33 7.41 3.57
C GLN A 53 10.91 6.31 2.59
N ALA A 54 9.77 5.69 2.79
CA ALA A 54 9.25 4.67 1.87
C ALA A 54 8.96 5.26 0.48
N ILE A 55 8.38 6.46 0.44
CA ILE A 55 8.11 7.18 -0.80
C ILE A 55 9.41 7.48 -1.55
N MET A 56 10.43 7.94 -0.84
CA MET A 56 11.73 8.23 -1.44
C MET A 56 12.38 6.98 -2.02
N ARG A 57 12.34 5.86 -1.28
CA ARG A 57 12.87 4.58 -1.77
C ARG A 57 12.12 4.11 -3.01
N TRP A 58 10.80 4.28 -3.03
CA TRP A 58 9.98 3.89 -4.17
C TRP A 58 10.35 4.70 -5.42
N LYS A 59 10.50 6.01 -5.27
CA LYS A 59 10.94 6.88 -6.37
C LYS A 59 12.30 6.48 -6.93
N THR A 60 13.21 6.08 -6.06
CA THR A 60 14.54 5.58 -6.46
C THR A 60 14.42 4.31 -7.30
N ARG A 61 13.56 3.37 -6.89
CA ARG A 61 13.31 2.14 -7.67
C ARG A 61 12.73 2.44 -9.04
N LYS A 62 11.87 3.43 -9.15
CA LYS A 62 11.24 3.83 -10.42
C LYS A 62 12.24 4.35 -11.46
N GLN A 63 13.42 4.74 -11.06
CA GLN A 63 14.48 5.21 -11.99
C GLN A 63 14.90 4.12 -12.97
N PHE A 64 14.66 2.87 -12.67
CA PHE A 64 15.05 1.73 -13.52
C PHE A 64 13.89 1.17 -14.34
N SER A 65 12.74 1.84 -14.34
CA SER A 65 11.52 1.35 -15.01
C SER A 65 11.68 1.16 -16.50
N ALA A 66 12.49 2.02 -17.16
CA ALA A 66 12.72 1.90 -18.60
C ALA A 66 13.47 0.61 -18.97
N GLU A 67 14.34 0.12 -18.09
CA GLU A 67 15.18 -1.06 -18.34
C GLU A 67 14.51 -2.35 -17.91
N ILE A 68 13.85 -2.36 -16.76
CA ILE A 68 13.34 -3.60 -16.15
C ILE A 68 11.85 -3.59 -15.83
N GLY A 69 11.14 -2.51 -16.21
CA GLY A 69 9.70 -2.38 -15.95
C GLY A 69 9.40 -1.69 -14.62
N GLU A 70 8.13 -1.37 -14.42
CA GLU A 70 7.68 -0.70 -13.20
C GLU A 70 7.83 -1.60 -11.98
N PRO A 71 8.27 -1.06 -10.84
CA PRO A 71 8.30 -1.83 -9.60
C PRO A 71 6.87 -2.16 -9.16
N ARG A 72 6.64 -3.39 -8.73
CA ARG A 72 5.31 -3.88 -8.32
C ARG A 72 5.14 -3.85 -6.82
N PHE A 73 6.11 -4.37 -6.09
CA PHE A 73 6.14 -4.31 -4.63
C PHE A 73 7.56 -4.45 -4.12
N ALA A 74 7.77 -3.98 -2.90
CA ALA A 74 8.99 -4.18 -2.14
C ALA A 74 8.62 -4.63 -0.74
N MET A 75 9.39 -5.56 -0.18
CA MET A 75 9.12 -6.08 1.15
C MET A 75 10.38 -6.04 2.00
N THR A 76 10.17 -5.76 3.29
CA THR A 76 11.24 -5.78 4.29
C THR A 76 10.74 -6.56 5.50
N GLN A 77 11.50 -7.54 5.92
CA GLN A 77 11.22 -8.25 7.15
C GLN A 77 12.02 -7.64 8.29
N TYR A 78 11.33 -7.11 9.29
CA TYR A 78 11.91 -6.69 10.55
C TYR A 78 11.77 -7.84 11.56
N GLN A 79 12.38 -7.70 12.72
CA GLN A 79 12.28 -8.75 13.74
C GLN A 79 10.86 -8.90 14.30
N LYS A 80 10.05 -7.84 14.27
CA LYS A 80 8.70 -7.84 14.86
C LYS A 80 7.59 -7.82 13.84
N VAL A 81 7.81 -7.34 12.64
CA VAL A 81 6.78 -7.20 11.60
C VAL A 81 7.39 -7.38 10.22
N ASN A 82 6.55 -7.79 9.28
CA ASN A 82 6.83 -7.66 7.86
C ASN A 82 6.22 -6.35 7.34
N ARG A 83 6.89 -5.67 6.43
CA ARG A 83 6.38 -4.46 5.78
C ARG A 83 6.44 -4.64 4.27
N VAL A 84 5.36 -4.21 3.60
CA VAL A 84 5.25 -4.27 2.15
C VAL A 84 4.84 -2.91 1.63
N THR A 85 5.47 -2.49 0.53
CA THR A 85 5.12 -1.26 -0.19
C THR A 85 4.79 -1.65 -1.62
N MET A 86 3.70 -1.12 -2.16
CA MET A 86 3.30 -1.39 -3.55
C MET A 86 2.58 -0.20 -4.16
N ALA A 87 2.60 -0.13 -5.49
CA ALA A 87 1.83 0.88 -6.20
C ALA A 87 0.33 0.63 -6.03
N CYS A 88 -0.44 1.71 -5.92
CA CYS A 88 -1.89 1.69 -5.78
C CYS A 88 -2.47 2.71 -6.76
N GLY A 89 -2.66 2.29 -8.00
CA GLY A 89 -3.00 3.20 -9.07
C GLY A 89 -1.80 4.07 -9.48
N GLU A 90 -2.07 5.11 -10.22
CA GLU A 90 -1.03 5.97 -10.78
C GLU A 90 -0.39 6.88 -9.71
N ASP A 91 -1.20 7.38 -8.78
CA ASP A 91 -0.79 8.37 -7.79
C ASP A 91 -0.69 7.82 -6.37
N GLY A 92 -1.06 6.57 -6.14
CA GLY A 92 -1.09 5.99 -4.82
C GLY A 92 0.11 5.11 -4.50
N LEU A 93 0.55 5.16 -3.25
CA LEU A 93 1.53 4.23 -2.71
C LEU A 93 0.91 3.59 -1.47
N LEU A 94 0.72 2.27 -1.54
CA LEU A 94 0.16 1.48 -0.45
C LEU A 94 1.28 0.88 0.37
N MET A 95 1.14 0.97 1.69
CA MET A 95 2.04 0.29 2.63
C MET A 95 1.20 -0.49 3.63
N PHE A 96 1.63 -1.71 3.90
CA PHE A 96 1.00 -2.48 4.97
C PHE A 96 2.04 -3.27 5.75
N SER A 97 1.68 -3.63 6.97
CA SER A 97 2.51 -4.48 7.83
C SER A 97 1.71 -5.68 8.29
N THR A 98 2.42 -6.76 8.57
CA THR A 98 1.80 -8.01 9.04
C THR A 98 2.51 -8.55 10.27
N GLU A 99 1.81 -9.46 10.97
CA GLU A 99 2.45 -10.32 11.95
C GLU A 99 3.51 -11.20 11.29
N MET A 100 4.39 -11.79 12.09
CA MET A 100 5.49 -12.61 11.56
C MET A 100 5.04 -14.01 11.13
N ASP A 101 4.00 -14.55 11.74
CA ASP A 101 3.52 -15.90 11.51
C ASP A 101 2.56 -15.99 10.32
N VAL A 102 3.04 -15.60 9.15
CA VAL A 102 2.24 -15.53 7.91
C VAL A 102 3.02 -16.08 6.72
N HIS A 103 2.27 -16.52 5.70
CA HIS A 103 2.81 -16.74 4.36
C HIS A 103 2.70 -15.42 3.59
N LEU A 104 3.78 -14.63 3.64
CA LEU A 104 3.74 -13.25 3.14
C LEU A 104 3.41 -13.17 1.64
N CYS A 105 3.91 -14.10 0.84
CA CYS A 105 3.61 -14.12 -0.60
C CYS A 105 2.12 -14.28 -0.88
N ASP A 106 1.43 -15.10 -0.09
CA ASP A 106 -0.02 -15.28 -0.24
C ASP A 106 -0.77 -14.00 0.11
N ILE A 107 -0.35 -13.33 1.16
CA ILE A 107 -0.95 -12.04 1.56
C ILE A 107 -0.71 -10.99 0.48
N ILE A 108 0.50 -10.92 -0.06
CA ILE A 108 0.83 -9.98 -1.15
C ILE A 108 -0.06 -10.24 -2.37
N ASP A 109 -0.27 -11.50 -2.73
CA ASP A 109 -1.14 -11.86 -3.86
C ASP A 109 -2.59 -11.43 -3.61
N ASP A 110 -3.11 -11.66 -2.41
CA ASP A 110 -4.46 -11.27 -2.04
C ASP A 110 -4.62 -9.74 -2.03
N VAL A 111 -3.66 -9.03 -1.48
CA VAL A 111 -3.65 -7.56 -1.44
C VAL A 111 -3.57 -7.01 -2.86
N THR A 112 -2.71 -7.56 -3.70
CA THR A 112 -2.57 -7.15 -5.10
C THR A 112 -3.89 -7.31 -5.84
N SER A 113 -4.56 -8.44 -5.68
CA SER A 113 -5.86 -8.70 -6.31
C SER A 113 -6.91 -7.67 -5.90
N LEU A 114 -6.92 -7.31 -4.62
CA LEU A 114 -7.88 -6.35 -4.09
C LEU A 114 -7.59 -4.93 -4.59
N VAL A 115 -6.32 -4.53 -4.59
CA VAL A 115 -5.89 -3.24 -5.14
C VAL A 115 -6.23 -3.13 -6.61
N ASP A 116 -6.00 -4.18 -7.39
CA ASP A 116 -6.31 -4.19 -8.82
C ASP A 116 -7.80 -3.96 -9.09
N LYS A 117 -8.67 -4.53 -8.26
CA LYS A 117 -10.12 -4.29 -8.37
C LYS A 117 -10.48 -2.82 -8.18
N TYR A 118 -9.84 -2.15 -7.22
CA TYR A 118 -10.06 -0.72 -6.98
C TYR A 118 -9.54 0.13 -8.12
N VAL A 119 -8.38 -0.21 -8.66
CA VAL A 119 -7.79 0.50 -9.81
C VAL A 119 -8.67 0.32 -11.04
N GLU A 120 -9.18 -0.88 -11.30
CA GLU A 120 -10.09 -1.15 -12.42
C GLU A 120 -11.40 -0.39 -12.29
N ARG A 121 -12.01 -0.34 -11.10
CA ARG A 121 -13.23 0.42 -10.84
C ARG A 121 -13.01 1.91 -11.10
N ASP A 122 -11.88 2.43 -10.67
CA ASP A 122 -11.52 3.83 -10.87
C ASP A 122 -11.34 4.13 -12.37
N GLY A 123 -10.71 3.20 -13.10
CA GLY A 123 -10.54 3.29 -14.55
C GLY A 123 -11.86 3.18 -15.32
N ASP A 124 -12.83 2.44 -14.80
CA ASP A 124 -14.17 2.29 -15.40
C ASP A 124 -15.08 3.49 -15.09
N ASP A 125 -14.70 4.35 -14.17
CA ASP A 125 -15.50 5.45 -13.66
C ASP A 125 -15.29 6.73 -14.46
N GLY A 126 -15.45 6.66 -15.76
CA GLY A 126 -15.45 7.82 -16.66
C GLY A 126 -14.08 8.28 -17.14
N SER A 127 -13.00 7.95 -16.47
CA SER A 127 -11.67 8.35 -16.90
C SER A 127 -11.25 7.67 -18.21
N ARG A 128 -11.81 6.51 -18.53
CA ARG A 128 -11.63 5.85 -19.83
C ARG A 128 -12.27 6.60 -20.98
N ASN A 129 -13.40 7.23 -20.73
CA ASN A 129 -14.12 7.98 -21.76
C ASN A 129 -13.38 9.23 -22.19
N ILE A 130 -12.52 9.74 -21.36
CA ILE A 130 -11.71 10.93 -21.62
C ILE A 130 -10.52 10.61 -22.52
N ARG A 131 -10.09 9.34 -22.54
CA ARG A 131 -8.94 8.88 -23.33
C ARG A 131 -9.26 8.56 -24.77
N THR A 132 -10.50 8.38 -25.05
CA THR A 132 -10.95 8.12 -26.40
C THR A 132 -11.29 9.41 -27.12
#